data_f72dc1a772d1511c79471a4204b7dc2f
#
_entry.id   f72dc1a772d1511c79471a4204b7dc2f
#
_cell.length_a   1.000
_cell.length_b   1.000
_cell.length_c   1.000
_cell.angle_alpha   90.00
_cell.angle_beta   90.00
_cell.angle_gamma   90.00
#
_symmetry.space_group_name_H-M   'P 1'
#
loop_
_entity.id
_entity.type
_entity.pdbx_description
1 polymer ?
#
loop_
_entity_poly.entity_id
_entity_poly.type
_entity_poly.pdbx_seq_one_letter_code
_entity_poly.pdbx_strand_id
1 'polypeptide(L)'
;MIDFNDILICPSCRLSFEKINNSKICNNNACSNFKTPLIKIKDKFVFIDFSNFMISKTNFLEFNSSSNNVRKNLFFSKFIKSIIYGKSFKTQSNIRRLINNNDRNKKILVVGGGTIGAGLSKFYKEFKKQIISFDIYYSENIDFIADAHNMPFKDLSFDFVIIQAVLEHVMYPNKVVSEIYRVLKNDGLIYSETPFMQQVHEGPYDFSRFTESGHRLLFNNFECIKSGFIGGLGTSLLWSIEYFFTGLFRSRKIGKISKLIFFWLRFIDLLIPNKYNIDGGCGFFFSGRKKIKKISDLEVVDFYNGSQTF
;
A
#
# COMPACT_ATOMS: atom_id res chain seq x y z
N MET A 1 24.35 1.23 0.37
CA MET A 1 23.09 0.66 -0.10
C MET A 1 22.96 -0.70 0.56
N ILE A 2 21.84 -1.00 1.19
CA ILE A 2 21.63 -2.32 1.80
C ILE A 2 21.58 -3.35 0.67
N ASP A 3 22.35 -4.42 0.77
CA ASP A 3 22.25 -5.53 -0.18
C ASP A 3 21.01 -6.38 0.17
N PHE A 4 20.03 -6.39 -0.74
CA PHE A 4 18.81 -7.17 -0.58
C PHE A 4 18.90 -8.55 -1.23
N ASN A 5 20.03 -8.87 -1.88
CA ASN A 5 20.19 -10.16 -2.57
C ASN A 5 20.03 -11.35 -1.63
N ASP A 6 20.53 -11.22 -0.39
CA ASP A 6 20.51 -12.29 0.61
C ASP A 6 19.11 -12.63 1.15
N ILE A 7 18.13 -11.72 0.99
CA ILE A 7 16.78 -11.92 1.48
C ILE A 7 15.78 -12.32 0.39
N LEU A 8 16.17 -12.23 -0.90
CA LEU A 8 15.32 -12.63 -2.01
C LEU A 8 15.25 -14.14 -2.17
N ILE A 9 14.03 -14.66 -2.40
CA ILE A 9 13.73 -16.07 -2.63
C ILE A 9 12.87 -16.27 -3.87
N CYS A 10 12.90 -17.49 -4.41
CA CYS A 10 12.03 -17.88 -5.51
C CYS A 10 10.56 -17.83 -5.08
N PRO A 11 9.67 -17.13 -5.81
CA PRO A 11 8.26 -17.02 -5.44
C PRO A 11 7.50 -18.35 -5.52
N SER A 12 7.98 -19.33 -6.31
CA SER A 12 7.30 -20.62 -6.48
C SER A 12 7.71 -21.65 -5.41
N CYS A 13 9.01 -21.78 -5.09
CA CYS A 13 9.49 -22.80 -4.14
C CYS A 13 10.06 -22.24 -2.84
N ARG A 14 10.16 -20.94 -2.69
CA ARG A 14 10.67 -20.21 -1.52
C ARG A 14 12.13 -20.49 -1.14
N LEU A 15 12.90 -21.15 -2.01
CA LEU A 15 14.34 -21.32 -1.82
C LEU A 15 15.12 -20.11 -2.33
N SER A 16 16.33 -19.92 -1.80
CA SER A 16 17.22 -18.84 -2.23
C SER A 16 17.65 -19.03 -3.69
N PHE A 17 17.84 -17.92 -4.39
CA PHE A 17 18.40 -17.94 -5.73
C PHE A 17 19.91 -18.19 -5.71
N GLU A 18 20.40 -18.90 -6.72
CA GLU A 18 21.80 -18.89 -7.08
C GLU A 18 22.08 -17.77 -8.07
N LYS A 19 23.28 -17.20 -7.98
CA LYS A 19 23.72 -16.13 -8.86
C LYS A 19 24.62 -16.74 -9.93
N ILE A 20 24.15 -16.81 -11.18
CA ILE A 20 24.89 -17.32 -12.32
C ILE A 20 24.91 -16.21 -13.40
N ASN A 21 26.10 -15.77 -13.81
CA ASN A 21 26.31 -14.78 -14.89
C ASN A 21 25.41 -13.52 -14.75
N ASN A 22 25.38 -12.89 -13.58
CA ASN A 22 24.51 -11.74 -13.26
C ASN A 22 22.99 -12.00 -13.31
N SER A 23 22.57 -13.25 -13.49
CA SER A 23 21.16 -13.66 -13.41
C SER A 23 20.87 -14.37 -12.09
N LYS A 24 19.64 -14.24 -11.60
CA LYS A 24 19.13 -15.01 -10.46
C LYS A 24 18.40 -16.23 -10.99
N ILE A 25 18.84 -17.41 -10.59
CA ILE A 25 18.30 -18.68 -11.08
C ILE A 25 17.86 -19.53 -9.88
N CYS A 26 16.68 -20.12 -9.99
CA CYS A 26 16.23 -21.12 -9.03
C CYS A 26 16.91 -22.45 -9.33
N ASN A 27 17.61 -23.01 -8.34
CA ASN A 27 18.34 -24.29 -8.50
C ASN A 27 17.59 -25.49 -7.86
N ASN A 28 16.32 -25.33 -7.56
CA ASN A 28 15.49 -26.44 -7.06
C ASN A 28 14.88 -27.20 -8.25
N ASN A 29 15.32 -28.42 -8.48
CA ASN A 29 14.90 -29.29 -9.58
C ASN A 29 13.38 -29.65 -9.55
N ALA A 30 12.73 -29.55 -8.39
CA ALA A 30 11.29 -29.74 -8.25
C ALA A 30 10.48 -28.44 -8.48
N CYS A 31 11.13 -27.32 -8.79
CA CYS A 31 10.48 -26.03 -8.96
C CYS A 31 10.14 -25.77 -10.44
N SER A 32 8.96 -25.21 -10.70
CA SER A 32 8.55 -24.75 -12.03
C SER A 32 9.52 -23.72 -12.65
N ASN A 33 10.25 -22.97 -11.80
CA ASN A 33 11.26 -22.00 -12.21
C ASN A 33 12.70 -22.57 -12.26
N PHE A 34 12.86 -23.90 -12.19
CA PHE A 34 14.18 -24.54 -12.22
C PHE A 34 15.00 -24.09 -13.43
N LYS A 35 16.20 -23.60 -13.16
CA LYS A 35 17.14 -23.10 -14.20
C LYS A 35 16.56 -22.08 -15.17
N THR A 36 15.38 -21.55 -14.90
CA THR A 36 14.74 -20.52 -15.73
C THR A 36 15.20 -19.13 -15.27
N PRO A 37 15.82 -18.32 -16.15
CA PRO A 37 16.17 -16.94 -15.81
C PRO A 37 14.92 -16.12 -15.48
N LEU A 38 15.03 -15.24 -14.48
CA LEU A 38 13.96 -14.31 -14.18
C LEU A 38 13.67 -13.38 -15.34
N ILE A 39 12.40 -13.18 -15.62
CA ILE A 39 11.93 -12.23 -16.63
C ILE A 39 12.34 -10.83 -16.19
N LYS A 40 12.71 -9.98 -17.16
CA LYS A 40 12.89 -8.55 -16.97
C LYS A 40 11.88 -7.77 -17.80
N ILE A 41 11.32 -6.73 -17.19
CA ILE A 41 10.55 -5.70 -17.87
C ILE A 41 11.35 -4.41 -17.73
N LYS A 42 11.93 -3.94 -18.85
CA LYS A 42 12.92 -2.86 -18.88
C LYS A 42 14.12 -3.21 -17.97
N ASP A 43 14.34 -2.46 -16.90
CA ASP A 43 15.42 -2.66 -15.93
C ASP A 43 15.00 -3.47 -14.68
N LYS A 44 13.72 -3.82 -14.52
CA LYS A 44 13.19 -4.48 -13.32
C LYS A 44 13.02 -5.99 -13.51
N PHE A 45 13.50 -6.76 -12.55
CA PHE A 45 13.20 -8.19 -12.48
C PHE A 45 11.77 -8.45 -12.05
N VAL A 46 11.18 -9.53 -12.54
CA VAL A 46 9.82 -10.00 -12.22
C VAL A 46 9.92 -11.22 -11.32
N PHE A 47 9.43 -11.09 -10.09
CA PHE A 47 9.35 -12.14 -9.08
C PHE A 47 7.90 -12.56 -8.88
N ILE A 48 7.27 -13.14 -9.91
CA ILE A 48 5.88 -13.61 -9.87
C ILE A 48 5.84 -15.10 -10.18
N ASP A 49 5.10 -15.84 -9.38
CA ASP A 49 4.71 -17.22 -9.68
C ASP A 49 3.44 -17.21 -10.55
N PHE A 50 3.61 -17.28 -11.85
CA PHE A 50 2.52 -17.23 -12.82
C PHE A 50 1.58 -18.46 -12.76
N SER A 51 1.95 -19.52 -12.06
CA SER A 51 1.06 -20.69 -11.87
C SER A 51 -0.05 -20.41 -10.86
N ASN A 52 0.19 -19.46 -9.93
CA ASN A 52 -0.74 -19.06 -8.87
C ASN A 52 -1.14 -17.57 -8.94
N PHE A 53 -0.89 -16.95 -10.08
CA PHE A 53 -1.17 -15.52 -10.27
C PHE A 53 -2.51 -15.31 -10.99
N MET A 54 -3.27 -14.27 -10.59
CA MET A 54 -4.60 -13.98 -11.12
C MET A 54 -4.62 -13.56 -12.59
N ILE A 55 -3.50 -13.05 -13.12
CA ILE A 55 -3.38 -12.58 -14.50
C ILE A 55 -2.50 -13.57 -15.26
N SER A 56 -2.92 -14.01 -16.45
CA SER A 56 -2.09 -14.85 -17.29
C SER A 56 -0.75 -14.16 -17.61
N LYS A 57 0.30 -14.95 -17.74
CA LYS A 57 1.64 -14.43 -18.06
C LYS A 57 1.64 -13.54 -19.31
N THR A 58 0.90 -13.94 -20.34
CA THR A 58 0.79 -13.19 -21.61
C THR A 58 0.16 -11.81 -21.37
N ASN A 59 -1.03 -11.76 -20.74
CA ASN A 59 -1.72 -10.50 -20.45
C ASN A 59 -0.90 -9.59 -19.54
N PHE A 60 -0.19 -10.17 -18.57
CA PHE A 60 0.69 -9.42 -17.68
C PHE A 60 1.84 -8.77 -18.43
N LEU A 61 2.48 -9.50 -19.35
CA LEU A 61 3.60 -8.98 -20.15
C LEU A 61 3.12 -7.89 -21.13
N GLU A 62 1.97 -8.10 -21.79
CA GLU A 62 1.36 -7.10 -22.66
C GLU A 62 1.01 -5.81 -21.91
N PHE A 63 0.36 -5.92 -20.75
CA PHE A 63 0.04 -4.78 -19.90
C PHE A 63 1.27 -3.98 -19.50
N ASN A 64 2.33 -4.65 -19.07
CA ASN A 64 3.57 -4.01 -18.62
C ASN A 64 4.45 -3.48 -19.76
N SER A 65 4.36 -4.07 -20.97
CA SER A 65 5.10 -3.60 -22.15
C SER A 65 4.43 -2.39 -22.81
N SER A 66 3.10 -2.39 -22.87
CA SER A 66 2.30 -1.30 -23.45
C SER A 66 2.18 -0.08 -22.53
N SER A 67 2.48 -0.24 -21.25
CA SER A 67 2.42 0.82 -20.27
C SER A 67 3.56 1.83 -20.41
N ASN A 68 3.63 2.55 -21.54
CA ASN A 68 4.13 3.92 -21.58
C ASN A 68 3.26 4.88 -20.75
N ASN A 69 2.40 4.34 -19.93
CA ASN A 69 1.60 5.00 -18.92
C ASN A 69 2.45 5.35 -17.68
N VAL A 70 3.53 6.09 -17.90
CA VAL A 70 3.80 7.21 -17.02
C VAL A 70 2.47 7.97 -17.00
N ARG A 71 1.70 7.89 -15.90
CA ARG A 71 0.59 8.83 -15.66
C ARG A 71 1.21 10.20 -15.92
N LYS A 72 1.03 10.72 -17.15
CA LYS A 72 1.54 12.05 -17.52
C LYS A 72 0.91 12.98 -16.52
N ASN A 73 1.71 13.35 -15.54
CA ASN A 73 1.37 14.40 -14.62
C ASN A 73 1.23 15.65 -15.48
N LEU A 74 0.01 15.86 -16.01
CA LEU A 74 -0.37 17.15 -16.57
C LEU A 74 0.10 18.19 -15.57
N PHE A 75 0.88 19.12 -16.04
CA PHE A 75 1.58 20.19 -15.32
C PHE A 75 0.63 21.22 -14.68
N PHE A 76 -0.57 20.77 -14.29
CA PHE A 76 -1.44 21.57 -13.42
C PHE A 76 -0.78 21.64 -12.06
N SER A 77 -0.38 22.81 -11.73
CA SER A 77 0.63 23.16 -10.75
C SER A 77 0.61 22.27 -9.51
N LYS A 78 1.81 21.90 -9.00
CA LYS A 78 2.02 21.23 -7.70
C LYS A 78 1.21 21.89 -6.58
N PHE A 79 0.90 23.17 -6.73
CA PHE A 79 0.09 23.98 -5.82
C PHE A 79 -1.39 23.56 -5.84
N ILE A 80 -2.04 23.45 -7.02
CA ILE A 80 -3.45 23.01 -7.14
C ILE A 80 -3.60 21.55 -6.67
N LYS A 81 -2.63 20.69 -7.01
CA LYS A 81 -2.62 19.31 -6.46
C LYS A 81 -2.49 19.31 -4.94
N SER A 82 -1.66 20.17 -4.36
CA SER A 82 -1.52 20.31 -2.91
C SER A 82 -2.80 20.80 -2.23
N ILE A 83 -3.59 21.63 -2.91
CA ILE A 83 -4.90 22.09 -2.41
C ILE A 83 -5.94 20.97 -2.54
N ILE A 84 -6.05 20.34 -3.70
CA ILE A 84 -7.08 19.34 -4.00
C ILE A 84 -6.85 18.04 -3.23
N TYR A 85 -5.63 17.54 -3.17
CA TYR A 85 -5.29 16.25 -2.53
C TYR A 85 -4.72 16.42 -1.12
N GLY A 86 -4.39 17.66 -0.72
CA GLY A 86 -3.74 17.99 0.55
C GLY A 86 -2.35 17.37 0.68
N LYS A 87 -1.54 17.95 1.53
CA LYS A 87 -0.38 17.23 2.09
C LYS A 87 -0.93 16.34 3.18
N SER A 88 -0.74 15.04 3.11
CA SER A 88 -1.12 14.15 4.22
C SER A 88 -0.12 14.35 5.36
N PHE A 89 -0.33 15.41 6.14
CA PHE A 89 0.45 15.65 7.37
C PHE A 89 0.24 14.54 8.39
N LYS A 90 -0.97 13.94 8.42
CA LYS A 90 -1.26 12.81 9.31
C LYS A 90 -0.38 11.61 8.98
N THR A 91 -0.32 11.18 7.72
CA THR A 91 0.55 10.09 7.26
C THR A 91 1.99 10.34 7.63
N GLN A 92 2.52 11.52 7.30
CA GLN A 92 3.91 11.87 7.62
C GLN A 92 4.17 11.84 9.13
N SER A 93 3.28 12.41 9.95
CA SER A 93 3.39 12.41 11.40
C SER A 93 3.32 11.00 11.98
N ASN A 94 2.40 10.16 11.49
CA ASN A 94 2.23 8.80 11.96
C ASN A 94 3.47 7.95 11.69
N ILE A 95 4.03 8.01 10.48
CA ILE A 95 5.23 7.25 10.11
C ILE A 95 6.44 7.72 10.94
N ARG A 96 6.58 9.04 11.17
CA ARG A 96 7.68 9.57 12.00
C ARG A 96 7.65 9.15 13.45
N ARG A 97 6.47 8.76 13.97
CA ARG A 97 6.36 8.17 15.32
C ARG A 97 6.86 6.74 15.38
N LEU A 98 6.81 6.01 14.24
CA LEU A 98 7.23 4.62 14.16
C LEU A 98 8.72 4.48 13.87
N ILE A 99 9.28 5.39 13.07
CA ILE A 99 10.67 5.36 12.64
C ILE A 99 11.23 6.77 12.59
N ASN A 100 12.43 6.97 13.10
CA ASN A 100 13.11 8.25 13.17
C ASN A 100 14.50 8.20 12.47
N ASN A 101 15.16 9.35 12.38
CA ASN A 101 16.42 9.48 11.66
C ASN A 101 17.59 8.67 12.26
N ASN A 102 17.46 8.17 13.48
CA ASN A 102 18.47 7.33 14.13
C ASN A 102 18.39 5.87 13.67
N ASP A 103 17.30 5.48 13.02
CA ASP A 103 17.02 4.12 12.56
C ASP A 103 17.69 3.80 11.20
N ARG A 104 18.90 4.30 10.95
CA ARG A 104 19.60 4.22 9.65
C ARG A 104 19.98 2.82 9.20
N ASN A 105 19.92 1.82 10.06
CA ASN A 105 20.27 0.42 9.75
C ASN A 105 19.03 -0.45 9.53
N LYS A 106 17.81 0.10 9.65
CA LYS A 106 16.58 -0.66 9.49
C LYS A 106 16.29 -0.94 8.01
N LYS A 107 15.86 -2.17 7.71
CA LYS A 107 15.39 -2.58 6.40
C LYS A 107 13.89 -2.27 6.30
N ILE A 108 13.51 -1.47 5.32
CA ILE A 108 12.14 -0.97 5.11
C ILE A 108 11.60 -1.54 3.81
N LEU A 109 10.42 -2.16 3.87
CA LEU A 109 9.70 -2.62 2.69
C LEU A 109 8.53 -1.67 2.40
N VAL A 110 8.40 -1.25 1.14
CA VAL A 110 7.19 -0.56 0.65
C VAL A 110 6.46 -1.47 -0.33
N VAL A 111 5.27 -1.88 0.04
CA VAL A 111 4.37 -2.69 -0.78
C VAL A 111 3.48 -1.75 -1.59
N GLY A 112 3.42 -1.93 -2.92
CA GLY A 112 2.70 -1.03 -3.81
C GLY A 112 3.44 0.30 -4.06
N GLY A 113 4.78 0.24 -4.20
CA GLY A 113 5.65 1.40 -4.34
C GLY A 113 5.66 2.06 -5.73
N GLY A 114 4.84 1.60 -6.67
CA GLY A 114 4.79 2.14 -8.05
C GLY A 114 4.47 3.62 -8.12
N THR A 115 3.69 4.11 -7.16
CA THR A 115 3.46 5.56 -6.95
C THR A 115 3.83 5.93 -5.53
N ILE A 116 4.64 6.99 -5.37
CA ILE A 116 4.94 7.49 -4.01
C ILE A 116 3.66 8.06 -3.41
N GLY A 117 3.17 7.42 -2.36
CA GLY A 117 1.92 7.76 -1.71
C GLY A 117 1.91 9.14 -1.06
N ALA A 118 0.72 9.66 -0.79
CA ALA A 118 0.53 10.95 -0.16
C ALA A 118 1.21 11.00 1.23
N GLY A 119 2.05 12.01 1.46
CA GLY A 119 2.80 12.16 2.72
C GLY A 119 4.12 11.40 2.81
N LEU A 120 4.43 10.48 1.86
CA LEU A 120 5.64 9.66 1.88
C LEU A 120 6.87 10.31 1.22
N SER A 121 6.72 11.37 0.42
CA SER A 121 7.83 11.94 -0.37
C SER A 121 9.05 12.34 0.47
N LYS A 122 8.84 12.87 1.69
CA LYS A 122 9.93 13.23 2.59
C LYS A 122 10.59 11.98 3.17
N PHE A 123 9.78 11.00 3.56
CA PHE A 123 10.24 9.71 4.05
C PHE A 123 11.13 8.99 3.03
N TYR A 124 10.70 8.92 1.75
CA TYR A 124 11.52 8.33 0.68
C TYR A 124 12.87 9.04 0.49
N LYS A 125 12.92 10.36 0.65
CA LYS A 125 14.20 11.10 0.58
C LYS A 125 15.12 10.77 1.73
N GLU A 126 14.58 10.70 2.96
CA GLU A 126 15.35 10.47 4.18
C GLU A 126 15.86 9.02 4.27
N PHE A 127 15.05 8.04 3.87
CA PHE A 127 15.33 6.61 4.01
C PHE A 127 15.62 5.88 2.69
N LYS A 128 15.95 6.61 1.61
CA LYS A 128 16.15 6.04 0.26
C LYS A 128 17.08 4.81 0.23
N LYS A 129 18.11 4.79 1.07
CA LYS A 129 19.10 3.70 1.11
C LYS A 129 18.63 2.46 1.87
N GLN A 130 17.58 2.60 2.68
CA GLN A 130 16.99 1.55 3.51
C GLN A 130 15.72 0.96 2.91
N ILE A 131 15.10 1.67 1.98
CA ILE A 131 13.86 1.25 1.33
C ILE A 131 14.17 0.27 0.20
N ILE A 132 13.43 -0.83 0.19
CA ILE A 132 13.17 -1.65 -0.97
C ILE A 132 11.67 -1.58 -1.27
N SER A 133 11.31 -1.48 -2.55
CA SER A 133 9.93 -1.32 -2.97
C SER A 133 9.60 -2.20 -4.16
N PHE A 134 8.38 -2.68 -4.22
CA PHE A 134 7.86 -3.42 -5.35
C PHE A 134 6.41 -3.05 -5.66
N ASP A 135 5.99 -3.36 -6.85
CA ASP A 135 4.60 -3.24 -7.31
C ASP A 135 4.32 -4.36 -8.32
N ILE A 136 3.04 -4.54 -8.67
CA ILE A 136 2.61 -5.50 -9.68
C ILE A 136 2.87 -4.99 -11.11
N TYR A 137 3.08 -3.71 -11.28
CA TYR A 137 3.37 -3.08 -12.57
C TYR A 137 4.67 -2.27 -12.53
N TYR A 138 5.25 -2.08 -13.72
CA TYR A 138 6.48 -1.32 -13.88
C TYR A 138 6.33 0.14 -13.43
N SER A 139 7.29 0.60 -12.65
CA SER A 139 7.50 2.01 -12.29
C SER A 139 8.99 2.28 -12.05
N GLU A 140 9.43 3.52 -12.26
CA GLU A 140 10.79 3.96 -11.89
C GLU A 140 11.02 4.01 -10.37
N ASN A 141 9.94 4.03 -9.58
CA ASN A 141 10.00 4.13 -8.12
C ASN A 141 10.20 2.78 -7.42
N ILE A 142 10.11 1.66 -8.14
CA ILE A 142 10.25 0.32 -7.56
C ILE A 142 11.62 -0.28 -7.87
N ASP A 143 12.01 -1.25 -7.05
CA ASP A 143 13.25 -2.02 -7.25
C ASP A 143 13.01 -3.25 -8.14
N PHE A 144 11.81 -3.85 -8.06
CA PHE A 144 11.41 -5.00 -8.88
C PHE A 144 9.87 -5.13 -8.93
N ILE A 145 9.38 -6.04 -9.77
CA ILE A 145 7.96 -6.34 -9.95
C ILE A 145 7.65 -7.65 -9.20
N ALA A 146 6.62 -7.64 -8.33
CA ALA A 146 6.22 -8.80 -7.56
C ALA A 146 4.74 -8.75 -7.16
N ASP A 147 4.20 -9.92 -6.76
CA ASP A 147 2.86 -10.06 -6.20
C ASP A 147 2.89 -9.96 -4.67
N ALA A 148 2.07 -9.07 -4.11
CA ALA A 148 1.96 -8.91 -2.66
C ALA A 148 1.35 -10.14 -1.95
N HIS A 149 0.61 -10.99 -2.68
CA HIS A 149 0.08 -12.25 -2.13
C HIS A 149 1.16 -13.33 -1.96
N ASN A 150 2.34 -13.14 -2.54
CA ASN A 150 3.44 -14.09 -2.48
C ASN A 150 4.78 -13.34 -2.58
N MET A 151 5.15 -12.65 -1.50
CA MET A 151 6.32 -11.78 -1.47
C MET A 151 7.62 -12.59 -1.59
N PRO A 152 8.53 -12.23 -2.52
CA PRO A 152 9.75 -12.98 -2.79
C PRO A 152 10.86 -12.71 -1.77
N PHE A 153 10.53 -12.74 -0.48
CA PHE A 153 11.46 -12.50 0.62
C PHE A 153 11.46 -13.62 1.65
N LYS A 154 12.61 -13.86 2.24
CA LYS A 154 12.74 -14.72 3.43
C LYS A 154 11.90 -14.18 4.59
N ASP A 155 11.55 -15.07 5.50
CA ASP A 155 10.90 -14.71 6.75
C ASP A 155 11.80 -13.75 7.56
N LEU A 156 11.20 -12.93 8.39
CA LEU A 156 11.89 -12.06 9.35
C LEU A 156 12.96 -11.14 8.71
N SER A 157 12.71 -10.65 7.51
CA SER A 157 13.68 -9.87 6.72
C SER A 157 13.64 -8.37 6.98
N PHE A 158 12.48 -7.83 7.38
CA PHE A 158 12.25 -6.38 7.45
C PHE A 158 11.96 -5.90 8.86
N ASP A 159 12.45 -4.71 9.19
CA ASP A 159 12.19 -4.04 10.46
C ASP A 159 10.90 -3.21 10.39
N PHE A 160 10.56 -2.71 9.21
CA PHE A 160 9.38 -1.88 8.98
C PHE A 160 8.78 -2.17 7.61
N VAL A 161 7.45 -2.28 7.54
CA VAL A 161 6.68 -2.41 6.31
C VAL A 161 5.71 -1.25 6.19
N ILE A 162 5.57 -0.71 4.99
CA ILE A 162 4.56 0.30 4.62
C ILE A 162 3.70 -0.27 3.51
N ILE A 163 2.38 -0.21 3.68
CA ILE A 163 1.38 -0.53 2.66
C ILE A 163 0.31 0.56 2.65
N GLN A 164 0.26 1.35 1.58
CA GLN A 164 -0.64 2.50 1.48
C GLN A 164 -1.43 2.45 0.18
N ALA A 165 -2.76 2.41 0.29
CA ALA A 165 -3.68 2.35 -0.86
C ALA A 165 -3.36 1.17 -1.81
N VAL A 166 -3.28 -0.04 -1.24
CA VAL A 166 -3.00 -1.30 -1.95
C VAL A 166 -4.01 -2.38 -1.57
N LEU A 167 -4.38 -2.47 -0.28
CA LEU A 167 -5.22 -3.58 0.21
C LEU A 167 -6.62 -3.59 -0.40
N GLU A 168 -7.10 -2.45 -0.86
CA GLU A 168 -8.36 -2.33 -1.60
C GLU A 168 -8.28 -2.89 -3.03
N HIS A 169 -7.07 -2.97 -3.59
CA HIS A 169 -6.79 -3.41 -4.96
C HIS A 169 -6.32 -4.85 -5.05
N VAL A 170 -6.22 -5.55 -3.94
CA VAL A 170 -5.85 -6.97 -3.89
C VAL A 170 -7.07 -7.85 -3.64
N MET A 171 -7.14 -8.99 -4.32
CA MET A 171 -8.28 -9.90 -4.21
C MET A 171 -8.38 -10.56 -2.83
N TYR A 172 -7.24 -10.87 -2.22
CA TYR A 172 -7.15 -11.56 -0.93
C TYR A 172 -6.31 -10.76 0.08
N PRO A 173 -6.85 -9.67 0.67
CA PRO A 173 -6.09 -8.79 1.57
C PRO A 173 -5.55 -9.54 2.80
N ASN A 174 -6.27 -10.54 3.31
CA ASN A 174 -5.78 -11.39 4.41
C ASN A 174 -4.47 -12.11 4.05
N LYS A 175 -4.34 -12.60 2.81
CA LYS A 175 -3.12 -13.27 2.34
C LYS A 175 -1.94 -12.28 2.26
N VAL A 176 -2.19 -11.06 1.79
CA VAL A 176 -1.18 -9.99 1.76
C VAL A 176 -0.72 -9.64 3.17
N VAL A 177 -1.64 -9.49 4.12
CA VAL A 177 -1.29 -9.19 5.51
C VAL A 177 -0.54 -10.36 6.17
N SER A 178 -0.87 -11.60 5.83
CA SER A 178 -0.12 -12.78 6.28
C SER A 178 1.32 -12.78 5.75
N GLU A 179 1.55 -12.39 4.50
CA GLU A 179 2.88 -12.23 3.92
C GLU A 179 3.66 -11.08 4.58
N ILE A 180 2.99 -9.94 4.86
CA ILE A 180 3.59 -8.84 5.64
C ILE A 180 4.03 -9.35 7.01
N TYR A 181 3.17 -10.11 7.70
CA TYR A 181 3.50 -10.69 9.00
C TYR A 181 4.71 -11.63 8.90
N ARG A 182 4.76 -12.47 7.87
CA ARG A 182 5.87 -13.41 7.66
C ARG A 182 7.20 -12.70 7.45
N VAL A 183 7.24 -11.68 6.58
CA VAL A 183 8.49 -10.99 6.23
C VAL A 183 8.97 -10.00 7.29
N LEU A 184 8.10 -9.55 8.19
CA LEU A 184 8.47 -8.70 9.32
C LEU A 184 9.24 -9.49 10.37
N LYS A 185 10.30 -8.91 10.90
CA LYS A 185 11.02 -9.39 12.10
C LYS A 185 10.09 -9.40 13.30
N ASN A 186 10.47 -10.14 14.34
CA ASN A 186 9.82 -10.03 15.63
C ASN A 186 9.89 -8.58 16.12
N ASP A 187 8.79 -8.08 16.71
CA ASP A 187 8.65 -6.66 17.07
C ASP A 187 8.77 -5.66 15.92
N GLY A 188 8.84 -6.14 14.66
CA GLY A 188 8.83 -5.31 13.47
C GLY A 188 7.53 -4.50 13.35
N LEU A 189 7.62 -3.35 12.70
CA LEU A 189 6.54 -2.38 12.64
C LEU A 189 5.81 -2.42 11.29
N ILE A 190 4.51 -2.13 11.31
CA ILE A 190 3.66 -1.97 10.13
C ILE A 190 2.99 -0.61 10.14
N TYR A 191 2.91 0.02 8.98
CA TYR A 191 2.04 1.15 8.70
C TYR A 191 1.16 0.84 7.49
N SER A 192 -0.15 0.90 7.65
CA SER A 192 -1.14 0.63 6.61
C SER A 192 -2.13 1.77 6.48
N GLU A 193 -2.52 2.10 5.26
CA GLU A 193 -3.65 2.98 4.95
C GLU A 193 -4.57 2.35 3.92
N THR A 194 -5.89 2.43 4.14
CA THR A 194 -6.93 1.94 3.24
C THR A 194 -8.07 2.93 3.13
N PRO A 195 -8.73 3.04 1.96
CA PRO A 195 -9.94 3.83 1.80
C PRO A 195 -11.14 3.16 2.49
N PHE A 196 -12.11 4.00 2.92
CA PHE A 196 -13.43 3.57 3.36
C PHE A 196 -14.52 4.26 2.54
N MET A 197 -14.88 5.51 2.84
CA MET A 197 -15.90 6.26 2.09
C MET A 197 -15.28 6.91 0.84
N GLN A 198 -14.73 6.08 -0.03
CA GLN A 198 -14.17 6.48 -1.32
C GLN A 198 -14.81 5.68 -2.44
N GLN A 199 -15.15 6.37 -3.52
CA GLN A 199 -15.70 5.76 -4.73
C GLN A 199 -14.63 4.92 -5.46
N VAL A 200 -15.09 4.00 -6.33
CA VAL A 200 -14.22 3.18 -7.17
C VAL A 200 -13.26 4.04 -8.00
N HIS A 201 -11.96 3.73 -7.98
CA HIS A 201 -10.93 4.55 -8.64
C HIS A 201 -9.91 3.76 -9.49
N GLU A 202 -9.82 2.44 -9.35
CA GLU A 202 -8.97 1.56 -10.18
C GLU A 202 -9.79 0.58 -11.02
N GLY A 203 -11.08 0.90 -11.28
CA GLY A 203 -11.98 0.11 -12.14
C GLY A 203 -12.14 -1.32 -11.66
N PRO A 204 -11.83 -2.35 -12.50
CA PRO A 204 -12.05 -3.75 -12.14
C PRO A 204 -11.12 -4.29 -11.05
N TYR A 205 -10.10 -3.53 -10.66
CA TYR A 205 -9.14 -3.89 -9.61
C TYR A 205 -9.37 -3.12 -8.30
N ASP A 206 -10.63 -2.85 -7.96
CA ASP A 206 -11.03 -2.15 -6.75
C ASP A 206 -12.04 -3.01 -5.99
N PHE A 207 -11.55 -3.85 -5.05
CA PHE A 207 -12.31 -4.98 -4.48
C PHE A 207 -12.87 -4.70 -3.09
N SER A 208 -12.20 -3.89 -2.27
CA SER A 208 -12.51 -3.81 -0.84
C SER A 208 -12.54 -2.39 -0.29
N ARG A 209 -13.35 -2.21 0.76
CA ARG A 209 -13.38 -1.02 1.62
C ARG A 209 -13.39 -1.50 3.06
N PHE A 210 -12.60 -0.86 3.92
CA PHE A 210 -12.46 -1.28 5.30
C PHE A 210 -12.94 -0.17 6.24
N THR A 211 -13.87 -0.51 7.14
CA THR A 211 -14.14 0.29 8.35
C THR A 211 -12.92 0.28 9.26
N GLU A 212 -12.87 1.10 10.31
CA GLU A 212 -11.78 1.04 11.29
C GLU A 212 -11.68 -0.35 11.94
N SER A 213 -12.80 -0.92 12.38
CA SER A 213 -12.86 -2.27 12.97
C SER A 213 -12.48 -3.36 11.96
N GLY A 214 -12.94 -3.25 10.70
CA GLY A 214 -12.55 -4.18 9.62
C GLY A 214 -11.05 -4.13 9.32
N HIS A 215 -10.45 -2.93 9.33
CA HIS A 215 -9.01 -2.77 9.17
C HIS A 215 -8.25 -3.35 10.37
N ARG A 216 -8.76 -3.16 11.60
CA ARG A 216 -8.21 -3.77 12.82
C ARG A 216 -8.29 -5.30 12.80
N LEU A 217 -9.40 -5.87 12.35
CA LEU A 217 -9.57 -7.31 12.20
C LEU A 217 -8.55 -7.90 11.22
N LEU A 218 -8.30 -7.21 10.11
CA LEU A 218 -7.31 -7.61 9.12
C LEU A 218 -5.89 -7.70 9.72
N PHE A 219 -5.56 -6.80 10.67
CA PHE A 219 -4.27 -6.75 11.38
C PHE A 219 -4.32 -7.36 12.79
N ASN A 220 -5.14 -8.38 13.02
CA ASN A 220 -5.35 -8.98 14.36
C ASN A 220 -4.10 -9.69 14.95
N ASN A 221 -3.08 -9.99 14.13
CA ASN A 221 -1.79 -10.52 14.58
C ASN A 221 -0.79 -9.43 15.00
N PHE A 222 -1.25 -8.17 15.04
CA PHE A 222 -0.42 -7.03 15.40
C PHE A 222 -0.98 -6.32 16.63
N GLU A 223 -0.11 -5.94 17.56
CA GLU A 223 -0.44 -4.98 18.61
C GLU A 223 -0.68 -3.61 17.97
N CYS A 224 -1.82 -2.99 18.25
CA CYS A 224 -2.10 -1.64 17.76
C CYS A 224 -1.28 -0.61 18.55
N ILE A 225 -0.45 0.15 17.86
CA ILE A 225 0.24 1.32 18.42
C ILE A 225 -0.65 2.54 18.27
N LYS A 226 -1.27 2.69 17.09
CA LYS A 226 -2.20 3.77 16.79
C LYS A 226 -3.02 3.46 15.56
N SER A 227 -4.30 3.84 15.58
CA SER A 227 -5.19 3.86 14.43
C SER A 227 -5.95 5.18 14.34
N GLY A 228 -6.74 5.34 13.30
CA GLY A 228 -7.66 6.44 13.13
C GLY A 228 -7.92 6.76 11.65
N PHE A 229 -8.71 7.79 11.43
CA PHE A 229 -9.05 8.23 10.07
C PHE A 229 -7.94 9.09 9.45
N ILE A 230 -7.81 9.00 8.11
CA ILE A 230 -6.88 9.82 7.31
C ILE A 230 -7.53 11.16 6.98
N GLY A 231 -8.75 11.15 6.44
CA GLY A 231 -9.61 12.29 6.22
C GLY A 231 -11.02 11.97 6.73
N GLY A 232 -11.70 12.98 7.25
CA GLY A 232 -13.00 12.84 7.91
C GLY A 232 -14.19 12.95 6.96
N LEU A 233 -15.36 13.23 7.56
CA LEU A 233 -16.65 13.33 6.88
C LEU A 233 -16.68 14.42 5.81
N GLY A 234 -16.06 15.59 6.04
CA GLY A 234 -16.00 16.67 5.06
C GLY A 234 -15.20 16.27 3.82
N THR A 235 -14.11 15.50 4.02
CA THR A 235 -13.34 14.94 2.88
C THR A 235 -14.13 13.88 2.13
N SER A 236 -14.89 13.03 2.83
CA SER A 236 -15.79 12.03 2.21
C SER A 236 -16.88 12.69 1.39
N LEU A 237 -17.51 13.74 1.92
CA LEU A 237 -18.51 14.53 1.22
C LEU A 237 -17.93 15.20 -0.02
N LEU A 238 -16.74 15.78 0.09
CA LEU A 238 -16.06 16.41 -1.05
C LEU A 238 -15.83 15.43 -2.21
N TRP A 239 -15.45 14.19 -1.92
CA TRP A 239 -15.27 13.15 -2.95
C TRP A 239 -16.61 12.71 -3.52
N SER A 240 -17.64 12.59 -2.69
CA SER A 240 -19.00 12.26 -3.15
C SER A 240 -19.54 13.34 -4.10
N ILE A 241 -19.31 14.62 -3.82
CA ILE A 241 -19.67 15.74 -4.68
C ILE A 241 -18.93 15.66 -6.03
N GLU A 242 -17.62 15.38 -6.03
CA GLU A 242 -16.83 15.19 -7.27
C GLU A 242 -17.45 14.10 -8.15
N TYR A 243 -17.78 12.94 -7.55
CA TYR A 243 -18.34 11.80 -8.29
C TYR A 243 -19.79 12.04 -8.71
N PHE A 244 -20.61 12.70 -7.88
CA PHE A 244 -21.98 13.09 -8.22
C PHE A 244 -22.01 13.96 -9.48
N PHE A 245 -21.22 15.03 -9.51
CA PHE A 245 -21.17 15.92 -10.69
C PHE A 245 -20.50 15.24 -11.89
N THR A 246 -19.52 14.35 -11.66
CA THR A 246 -18.94 13.54 -12.75
C THR A 246 -20.01 12.67 -13.41
N GLY A 247 -20.87 12.02 -12.63
CA GLY A 247 -21.94 11.15 -13.12
C GLY A 247 -23.08 11.95 -13.79
N LEU A 248 -23.55 13.00 -13.11
CA LEU A 248 -24.65 13.84 -13.59
C LEU A 248 -24.33 14.46 -14.97
N PHE A 249 -23.13 15.01 -15.13
CA PHE A 249 -22.71 15.67 -16.38
C PHE A 249 -21.86 14.75 -17.28
N ARG A 250 -21.67 13.49 -16.92
CA ARG A 250 -20.83 12.52 -17.67
C ARG A 250 -19.45 13.07 -18.01
N SER A 251 -18.88 13.89 -17.12
CA SER A 251 -17.65 14.64 -17.37
C SER A 251 -16.76 14.69 -16.13
N ARG A 252 -15.59 14.01 -16.20
CA ARG A 252 -14.56 14.09 -15.16
C ARG A 252 -14.00 15.51 -14.95
N LYS A 253 -14.08 16.38 -15.99
CA LYS A 253 -13.63 17.77 -15.87
C LYS A 253 -14.56 18.56 -14.95
N ILE A 254 -15.88 18.40 -15.10
CA ILE A 254 -16.89 19.06 -14.26
C ILE A 254 -16.75 18.56 -12.81
N GLY A 255 -16.60 17.26 -12.60
CA GLY A 255 -16.35 16.72 -11.27
C GLY A 255 -15.09 17.31 -10.60
N LYS A 256 -13.99 17.50 -11.34
CA LYS A 256 -12.80 18.16 -10.80
C LYS A 256 -13.02 19.64 -10.49
N ILE A 257 -13.81 20.33 -11.29
CA ILE A 257 -14.18 21.73 -11.03
C ILE A 257 -15.05 21.80 -9.77
N SER A 258 -16.05 20.93 -9.60
CA SER A 258 -16.87 20.90 -8.39
C SER A 258 -16.01 20.63 -7.15
N LYS A 259 -15.05 19.70 -7.22
CA LYS A 259 -14.10 19.46 -6.13
C LYS A 259 -13.26 20.70 -5.80
N LEU A 260 -12.90 21.51 -6.78
CA LEU A 260 -12.20 22.77 -6.56
C LEU A 260 -13.09 23.83 -5.90
N ILE A 261 -14.38 23.90 -6.27
CA ILE A 261 -15.33 24.83 -5.65
C ILE A 261 -15.59 24.47 -4.19
N PHE A 262 -15.76 23.19 -3.90
CA PHE A 262 -16.10 22.70 -2.57
C PHE A 262 -14.89 22.24 -1.74
N PHE A 263 -13.65 22.58 -2.14
CA PHE A 263 -12.43 22.10 -1.48
C PHE A 263 -12.35 22.44 0.02
N TRP A 264 -13.02 23.49 0.45
CA TRP A 264 -13.08 23.95 1.83
C TRP A 264 -13.79 22.95 2.77
N LEU A 265 -14.65 22.06 2.25
CA LEU A 265 -15.33 21.02 3.04
C LEU A 265 -14.34 20.13 3.80
N ARG A 266 -13.14 19.92 3.28
CA ARG A 266 -12.09 19.15 3.96
C ARG A 266 -11.64 19.77 5.29
N PHE A 267 -11.77 21.09 5.45
CA PHE A 267 -11.40 21.78 6.70
C PHE A 267 -12.45 21.60 7.78
N ILE A 268 -13.67 21.23 7.42
CA ILE A 268 -14.75 20.86 8.36
C ILE A 268 -14.34 19.62 9.16
N ASP A 269 -13.49 18.74 8.63
CA ASP A 269 -12.94 17.60 9.37
C ASP A 269 -12.29 18.01 10.69
N LEU A 270 -11.78 19.25 10.81
CA LEU A 270 -11.18 19.78 12.03
C LEU A 270 -12.22 20.18 13.10
N LEU A 271 -13.46 20.45 12.68
CA LEU A 271 -14.56 20.86 13.56
C LEU A 271 -15.38 19.67 14.03
N ILE A 272 -15.36 18.57 13.29
CA ILE A 272 -16.12 17.36 13.59
C ILE A 272 -15.36 16.54 14.64
N PRO A 273 -15.98 16.16 15.79
CA PRO A 273 -15.34 15.30 16.76
C PRO A 273 -14.86 13.98 16.16
N ASN A 274 -13.70 13.48 16.61
CA ASN A 274 -13.04 12.30 16.04
C ASN A 274 -13.95 11.07 15.93
N LYS A 275 -14.80 10.83 16.92
CA LYS A 275 -15.72 9.68 16.94
C LYS A 275 -16.68 9.65 15.75
N TYR A 276 -17.16 10.80 15.28
CA TYR A 276 -18.01 10.88 14.08
C TYR A 276 -17.18 10.73 12.78
N ASN A 277 -15.95 11.26 12.78
CA ASN A 277 -15.05 11.05 11.64
C ASN A 277 -14.63 9.58 11.45
N ILE A 278 -14.65 8.78 12.53
CA ILE A 278 -14.43 7.33 12.47
C ILE A 278 -15.59 6.63 11.73
N ASP A 279 -16.84 7.07 11.95
CA ASP A 279 -17.99 6.41 11.31
C ASP A 279 -18.13 6.69 9.81
N GLY A 280 -17.62 7.81 9.33
CA GLY A 280 -17.81 8.21 7.92
C GLY A 280 -16.59 8.82 7.25
N GLY A 281 -15.41 8.62 7.80
CA GLY A 281 -14.16 9.12 7.22
C GLY A 281 -13.83 8.50 5.86
N CYS A 282 -13.05 9.20 5.05
CA CYS A 282 -12.73 8.74 3.71
C CYS A 282 -11.76 7.55 3.67
N GLY A 283 -11.06 7.28 4.76
CA GLY A 283 -10.14 6.16 4.90
C GLY A 283 -9.47 6.13 6.26
N PHE A 284 -8.83 5.00 6.57
CA PHE A 284 -8.22 4.73 7.86
C PHE A 284 -6.75 4.37 7.73
N PHE A 285 -6.00 4.66 8.80
CA PHE A 285 -4.65 4.13 8.98
C PHE A 285 -4.60 3.21 10.19
N PHE A 286 -3.69 2.25 10.11
CA PHE A 286 -3.30 1.36 11.18
C PHE A 286 -1.78 1.37 11.32
N SER A 287 -1.29 1.57 12.51
CA SER A 287 0.12 1.37 12.87
C SER A 287 0.20 0.32 13.96
N GLY A 288 1.02 -0.68 13.75
CA GLY A 288 1.12 -1.81 14.66
C GLY A 288 2.51 -2.36 14.77
N ARG A 289 2.68 -3.26 15.75
CA ARG A 289 3.88 -4.03 16.01
C ARG A 289 3.55 -5.51 15.89
N LYS A 290 4.39 -6.27 15.18
CA LYS A 290 4.24 -7.73 15.10
C LYS A 290 4.31 -8.35 16.48
N LYS A 291 3.32 -9.16 16.83
CA LYS A 291 3.27 -9.96 18.05
C LYS A 291 3.02 -11.42 17.73
N ILE A 292 3.45 -12.30 18.61
CA ILE A 292 3.22 -13.74 18.47
C ILE A 292 1.76 -14.07 18.79
N LYS A 293 1.19 -13.41 19.80
CA LYS A 293 -0.20 -13.65 20.22
C LYS A 293 -1.16 -12.80 19.38
N LYS A 294 -2.10 -13.48 18.71
CA LYS A 294 -3.24 -12.88 18.04
C LYS A 294 -4.22 -12.32 19.09
N ILE A 295 -4.79 -11.15 18.82
CA ILE A 295 -5.89 -10.62 19.64
C ILE A 295 -7.15 -11.45 19.45
N SER A 296 -8.00 -11.50 20.47
CA SER A 296 -9.31 -12.15 20.43
C SER A 296 -10.30 -11.36 19.58
N ASP A 297 -11.36 -12.04 19.15
CA ASP A 297 -12.44 -11.39 18.41
C ASP A 297 -13.15 -10.32 19.26
N LEU A 298 -13.25 -10.52 20.58
CA LEU A 298 -13.78 -9.54 21.51
C LEU A 298 -12.92 -8.26 21.55
N GLU A 299 -11.58 -8.40 21.63
CA GLU A 299 -10.67 -7.25 21.59
C GLU A 299 -10.78 -6.47 20.26
N VAL A 300 -11.16 -7.12 19.16
CA VAL A 300 -11.43 -6.43 17.88
C VAL A 300 -12.72 -5.61 17.98
N VAL A 301 -13.77 -6.14 18.61
CA VAL A 301 -15.06 -5.44 18.82
C VAL A 301 -14.85 -4.25 19.74
N ASP A 302 -14.16 -4.43 20.86
CA ASP A 302 -13.87 -3.39 21.85
C ASP A 302 -12.96 -2.27 21.30
N PHE A 303 -12.31 -2.52 20.16
CA PHE A 303 -11.46 -1.55 19.49
C PHE A 303 -12.23 -0.37 18.87
N TYR A 304 -13.53 -0.50 18.65
CA TYR A 304 -14.35 0.53 18.01
C TYR A 304 -14.39 1.82 18.85
N ASN A 305 -14.04 2.95 18.21
CA ASN A 305 -14.00 4.27 18.83
C ASN A 305 -14.92 5.29 18.14
N GLY A 306 -15.92 4.82 17.41
CA GLY A 306 -16.90 5.67 16.72
C GLY A 306 -17.97 6.23 17.63
N SER A 307 -19.02 6.82 17.04
CA SER A 307 -20.11 7.46 17.76
C SER A 307 -21.30 6.54 18.02
N GLN A 308 -21.36 5.37 17.36
CA GLN A 308 -22.45 4.41 17.50
C GLN A 308 -22.16 3.50 18.71
N THR A 309 -22.66 3.86 19.86
CA THR A 309 -22.60 3.04 21.07
C THR A 309 -23.91 2.28 21.24
N PHE A 310 -23.83 0.99 21.59
CA PHE A 310 -24.97 0.17 21.98
C PHE A 310 -25.29 0.36 23.46
#